data_727fc70d2496ccf1d511fc453c011e4c
#
_entry.id   727fc70d2496ccf1d511fc453c011e4c
#
_cell.length_a   1.000
_cell.length_b   1.000
_cell.length_c   1.000
_cell.angle_alpha   90.00
_cell.angle_beta   90.00
_cell.angle_gamma   90.00
#
_symmetry.space_group_name_H-M   'P 1'
#
loop_
_entity.id
_entity.type
_entity.pdbx_description
1 polymer ?
#
loop_
_entity_poly.entity_id
_entity_poly.type
_entity_poly.pdbx_seq_one_letter_code
_entity_poly.pdbx_strand_id
1 'polypeptide(L)'
;MILIVISSSPVIDNLYEQGIETALNLADAEIEVSVLIEGEFLNCVEENPQCTGAKKLGQCKLYEVSVYSQSKVDLPFVKAIDTANLQQQASKIVVF
;
A
#
# COMPACT_ATOMS: atom_id res chain seq x y z
N MET A 1 2.43 7.32 13.38
CA MET A 1 1.86 6.86 12.10
C MET A 1 1.96 5.35 12.02
N ILE A 2 0.90 4.70 11.57
CA ILE A 2 0.89 3.25 11.35
C ILE A 2 1.23 3.01 9.88
N LEU A 3 2.15 2.09 9.62
CA LEU A 3 2.53 1.72 8.26
C LEU A 3 1.98 0.32 7.94
N ILE A 4 1.15 0.24 6.92
CA ILE A 4 0.63 -1.01 6.38
C ILE A 4 1.49 -1.39 5.18
N VAL A 5 2.19 -2.50 5.26
CA VAL A 5 3.04 -3.01 4.19
C VAL A 5 2.30 -4.12 3.46
N ILE A 6 2.15 -3.98 2.15
CA ILE A 6 1.50 -4.98 1.31
C ILE A 6 2.55 -5.59 0.39
N SER A 7 2.90 -6.84 0.65
CA SER A 7 3.97 -7.55 -0.05
C SER A 7 3.52 -8.88 -0.68
N SER A 8 2.33 -9.38 -0.33
CA SER A 8 1.85 -10.66 -0.81
C SER A 8 1.43 -10.64 -2.28
N SER A 9 1.51 -11.80 -2.94
CA SER A 9 1.09 -11.92 -4.32
C SER A 9 -0.44 -11.88 -4.43
N PRO A 10 -1.00 -10.94 -5.23
CA PRO A 10 -2.46 -10.90 -5.43
C PRO A 10 -2.99 -12.09 -6.26
N VAL A 11 -2.09 -12.86 -6.87
CA VAL A 11 -2.46 -14.05 -7.65
C VAL A 11 -2.64 -15.27 -6.74
N ILE A 12 -1.87 -15.34 -5.65
CA ILE A 12 -1.83 -16.52 -4.78
C ILE A 12 -2.86 -16.44 -3.66
N ASP A 13 -3.05 -15.26 -3.07
CA ASP A 13 -3.97 -15.10 -1.94
C ASP A 13 -4.57 -13.70 -1.90
N ASN A 14 -5.40 -13.44 -0.88
CA ASN A 14 -6.13 -12.19 -0.72
C ASN A 14 -5.59 -11.33 0.43
N LEU A 15 -4.38 -11.56 0.90
CA LEU A 15 -3.84 -10.77 2.01
C LEU A 15 -3.77 -9.28 1.67
N TYR A 16 -3.50 -8.95 0.42
CA TYR A 16 -3.46 -7.54 -0.01
C TYR A 16 -4.81 -6.84 0.22
N GLU A 17 -5.92 -7.55 0.04
CA GLU A 17 -7.25 -6.97 0.28
C GLU A 17 -7.43 -6.64 1.76
N GLN A 18 -6.98 -7.54 2.63
CA GLN A 18 -7.03 -7.32 4.07
C GLN A 18 -6.16 -6.13 4.48
N GLY A 19 -5.00 -5.99 3.87
CA GLY A 19 -4.12 -4.85 4.11
C GLY A 19 -4.74 -3.53 3.71
N ILE A 20 -5.31 -3.47 2.52
CA ILE A 20 -6.02 -2.27 2.04
C ILE A 20 -7.18 -1.94 2.96
N GLU A 21 -8.02 -2.91 3.27
CA GLU A 21 -9.17 -2.71 4.14
C GLU A 21 -8.76 -2.21 5.53
N THR A 22 -7.70 -2.77 6.09
CA THR A 22 -7.16 -2.33 7.38
C THR A 22 -6.75 -0.85 7.31
N ALA A 23 -6.05 -0.45 6.24
CA ALA A 23 -5.64 0.93 6.06
C ALA A 23 -6.84 1.87 5.95
N LEU A 24 -7.86 1.48 5.20
CA LEU A 24 -9.07 2.29 5.04
C LEU A 24 -9.84 2.42 6.36
N ASN A 25 -9.94 1.34 7.12
CA ASN A 25 -10.61 1.37 8.42
C ASN A 25 -9.88 2.26 9.42
N LEU A 26 -8.54 2.23 9.42
CA LEU A 26 -7.74 3.12 10.27
C LEU A 26 -7.93 4.59 9.87
N ALA A 27 -7.94 4.87 8.58
CA ALA A 27 -8.15 6.23 8.08
C ALA A 27 -9.56 6.73 8.43
N ASP A 28 -10.56 5.87 8.33
CA ASP A 28 -11.94 6.21 8.68
C ASP A 28 -12.07 6.50 10.18
N ALA A 29 -11.25 5.87 11.02
CA ALA A 29 -11.17 6.14 12.45
C ALA A 29 -10.29 7.35 12.78
N GLU A 30 -9.85 8.10 11.77
CA GLU A 30 -8.98 9.28 11.93
C GLU A 30 -7.59 8.96 12.51
N ILE A 31 -7.13 7.73 12.29
CA ILE A 31 -5.78 7.31 12.68
C ILE A 31 -4.84 7.56 11.50
N GLU A 32 -3.71 8.20 11.76
CA GLU A 32 -2.70 8.45 10.73
C GLU A 32 -2.10 7.14 10.25
N VAL A 33 -2.28 6.84 8.97
CA VAL A 33 -1.86 5.59 8.34
C VAL A 33 -1.28 5.87 6.96
N SER A 34 -0.27 5.09 6.58
CA SER A 34 0.28 5.09 5.23
C SER A 34 0.43 3.65 4.76
N VAL A 35 0.46 3.47 3.44
CA VAL A 35 0.61 2.16 2.82
C VAL A 35 1.92 2.13 2.04
N LEU A 36 2.68 1.06 2.21
CA LEU A 36 3.88 0.79 1.43
C LEU A 36 3.64 -0.51 0.65
N ILE A 37 3.76 -0.45 -0.66
CA ILE A 37 3.69 -1.65 -1.49
C ILE A 37 5.10 -2.10 -1.85
N GLU A 38 5.34 -3.40 -1.73
CA GLU A 38 6.64 -3.99 -2.03
C GLU A 38 6.50 -5.46 -2.45
N GLY A 39 7.61 -6.13 -2.69
CA GLY A 39 7.63 -7.55 -2.98
C GLY A 39 6.80 -7.95 -4.18
N GLU A 40 6.11 -9.08 -4.07
CA GLU A 40 5.33 -9.62 -5.18
C GLU A 40 4.11 -8.78 -5.55
N PHE A 41 3.53 -8.08 -4.57
CA PHE A 41 2.44 -7.15 -4.87
C PHE A 41 2.92 -6.01 -5.75
N LEU A 42 4.07 -5.42 -5.41
CA LEU A 42 4.66 -4.36 -6.22
C LEU A 42 5.00 -4.85 -7.63
N ASN A 43 5.57 -6.05 -7.75
CA ASN A 43 5.89 -6.62 -9.04
C ASN A 43 4.64 -6.77 -9.91
N CYS A 44 3.54 -7.24 -9.34
CA CYS A 44 2.29 -7.39 -10.06
C CYS A 44 1.75 -6.05 -10.56
N VAL A 45 1.84 -5.01 -9.73
CA VAL A 45 1.39 -3.66 -10.09
C VAL A 45 2.29 -3.06 -11.18
N GLU A 46 3.60 -3.29 -11.10
CA GLU A 46 4.54 -2.81 -12.12
C GLU A 46 4.29 -3.47 -13.48
N GLU A 47 4.02 -4.77 -13.48
CA GLU A 47 3.74 -5.51 -14.71
C GLU A 47 2.40 -5.13 -15.33
N ASN A 48 1.40 -4.86 -14.50
CA ASN A 48 0.07 -4.49 -14.96
C ASN A 48 -0.57 -3.47 -14.01
N PRO A 49 -0.41 -2.16 -14.30
CA PRO A 49 -1.01 -1.11 -13.46
C PRO A 49 -2.53 -1.13 -13.43
N GLN A 50 -3.16 -1.93 -14.29
CA GLN A 50 -4.62 -2.08 -14.34
C GLN A 50 -5.11 -3.39 -13.73
N CYS A 51 -4.25 -4.13 -13.06
CA CYS A 51 -4.67 -5.35 -12.38
C CYS A 51 -5.67 -5.06 -11.26
N THR A 52 -6.37 -6.11 -10.83
CA THR A 52 -7.37 -5.98 -9.76
C THR A 52 -6.78 -5.39 -8.48
N GLY A 53 -5.55 -5.83 -8.14
CA GLY A 53 -4.85 -5.32 -6.96
C GLY A 53 -4.61 -3.81 -7.03
N ALA A 54 -4.17 -3.32 -8.19
CA ALA A 54 -3.93 -1.90 -8.39
C ALA A 54 -5.24 -1.09 -8.30
N LYS A 55 -6.33 -1.62 -8.86
CA LYS A 55 -7.64 -0.96 -8.78
C LYS A 55 -8.14 -0.87 -7.34
N LYS A 56 -7.99 -1.93 -6.57
CA LYS A 56 -8.38 -1.92 -5.16
C LYS A 56 -7.51 -0.98 -4.34
N LEU A 57 -6.22 -0.93 -4.63
CA LEU A 57 -5.30 0.01 -4.00
C LEU A 57 -5.73 1.47 -4.23
N GLY A 58 -6.35 1.74 -5.37
CA GLY A 58 -6.86 3.07 -5.69
C GLY A 58 -7.92 3.61 -4.72
N GLN A 59 -8.53 2.74 -3.92
CA GLN A 59 -9.45 3.16 -2.86
C GLN A 59 -8.76 4.01 -1.80
N CYS A 60 -7.46 3.82 -1.61
CA CYS A 60 -6.68 4.64 -0.67
C CYS A 60 -6.75 6.12 -1.02
N LYS A 61 -6.83 6.44 -2.30
CA LYS A 61 -6.93 7.81 -2.78
C LYS A 61 -8.20 8.50 -2.27
N LEU A 62 -9.31 7.76 -2.20
CA LEU A 62 -10.60 8.29 -1.75
C LEU A 62 -10.59 8.61 -0.26
N TYR A 63 -9.78 7.90 0.51
CA TYR A 63 -9.67 8.07 1.96
C TYR A 63 -8.46 8.93 2.35
N GLU A 64 -7.78 9.51 1.36
CA GLU A 64 -6.58 10.33 1.56
C GLU A 64 -5.44 9.58 2.25
N VAL A 65 -5.37 8.27 2.04
CA VAL A 65 -4.28 7.44 2.54
C VAL A 65 -3.12 7.52 1.55
N SER A 66 -1.95 7.91 2.03
CA SER A 66 -0.75 7.99 1.19
C SER A 66 -0.22 6.59 0.89
N VAL A 67 0.10 6.35 -0.39
CA VAL A 67 0.65 5.08 -0.85
C VAL A 67 2.06 5.32 -1.40
N TYR A 68 3.00 4.50 -0.95
CA TYR A 68 4.40 4.64 -1.30
C TYR A 68 4.96 3.34 -1.86
N SER A 69 6.02 3.47 -2.65
CA SER A 69 6.82 2.34 -3.12
C SER A 69 8.28 2.76 -3.24
N GLN A 70 9.18 1.79 -3.25
CA GLN A 70 10.60 2.06 -3.46
C GLN A 70 10.89 2.40 -4.92
N SER A 71 10.18 1.77 -5.84
CA SER A 71 10.31 2.02 -7.28
C SER A 71 9.11 2.78 -7.81
N LYS A 72 9.34 3.49 -8.93
CA LYS A 72 8.28 4.25 -9.58
C LYS A 72 7.34 3.29 -10.30
N VAL A 73 6.03 3.45 -10.07
CA VAL A 73 4.99 2.69 -10.76
C VAL A 73 4.10 3.63 -11.56
N ASP A 74 3.39 3.08 -12.54
CA ASP A 74 2.51 3.86 -13.41
C ASP A 74 1.12 4.06 -12.77
N LEU A 75 1.12 4.55 -11.54
CA LEU A 75 -0.08 4.93 -10.80
C LEU A 75 0.17 6.31 -10.17
N PRO A 76 -0.61 7.32 -10.55
CA PRO A 76 -0.34 8.70 -10.11
C PRO A 76 -0.39 8.91 -8.60
N PHE A 77 -1.17 8.08 -7.89
CA PHE A 77 -1.33 8.21 -6.44
C PHE A 77 -0.23 7.50 -5.64
N VAL A 78 0.63 6.73 -6.29
CA VAL A 78 1.74 6.04 -5.62
C VAL A 78 3.00 6.89 -5.77
N LYS A 79 3.63 7.20 -4.63
CA LYS A 79 4.85 8.01 -4.60
C LYS A 79 6.06 7.11 -4.40
N ALA A 80 7.08 7.31 -5.22
CA ALA A 80 8.37 6.62 -5.05
C ALA A 80 9.21 7.39 -4.03
N ILE A 81 9.61 6.71 -2.93
CA ILE A 81 10.41 7.34 -1.87
C ILE A 81 11.44 6.35 -1.31
N ASP A 82 12.33 6.87 -0.47
CA ASP A 82 13.22 6.04 0.34
C ASP A 82 12.41 5.39 1.47
N THR A 83 12.20 4.09 1.34
CA THR A 83 11.36 3.34 2.28
C THR A 83 11.97 3.20 3.67
N ALA A 84 13.30 3.32 3.79
CA ALA A 84 13.95 3.25 5.10
C ALA A 84 13.51 4.40 6.00
N ASN A 85 13.43 5.63 5.47
CA ASN A 85 12.91 6.77 6.22
C ASN A 85 11.46 6.59 6.63
N LEU A 86 10.64 6.07 5.72
CA LEU A 86 9.23 5.83 6.01
C LEU A 86 9.07 4.83 7.15
N GLN A 87 9.84 3.75 7.14
CA GLN A 87 9.80 2.74 8.20
C GLN A 87 10.24 3.29 9.54
N GLN A 88 11.24 4.18 9.56
CA GLN A 88 11.70 4.82 10.79
C GLN A 88 10.65 5.74 11.41
N GLN A 89 9.82 6.36 10.60
CA GLN A 89 8.77 7.27 11.06
C GLN A 89 7.56 6.52 11.60
N ALA A 90 7.41 5.24 11.28
CA ALA A 90 6.26 4.46 11.71
C ALA A 90 6.37 4.07 13.18
N SER A 91 5.30 4.29 13.93
CA SER A 91 5.19 3.81 15.30
C SER A 91 4.84 2.32 15.34
N LYS A 92 4.20 1.82 14.29
CA LYS A 92 3.83 0.42 14.15
C LYS A 92 3.84 0.03 12.67
N ILE A 93 4.33 -1.17 12.38
CA ILE A 93 4.39 -1.71 11.02
C ILE A 93 3.64 -3.04 11.01
N VAL A 94 2.66 -3.17 10.11
CA VAL A 94 1.88 -4.39 9.93
C VAL A 94 2.03 -4.84 8.48
N VAL A 95 2.44 -6.09 8.27
CA VAL A 95 2.74 -6.63 6.95
C VAL A 95 1.65 -7.62 6.52
N PHE A 96 1.20 -7.45 5.29
CA PHE A 96 0.22 -8.34 4.64
C PHE A 96 0.78 -8.98 3.38
#